data_042271caaecba312f1594ce849d2c799
#
_entry.id   042271caaecba312f1594ce849d2c799
#
_cell.length_a   1.000
_cell.length_b   1.000
_cell.length_c   1.000
_cell.angle_alpha   90.00
_cell.angle_beta   90.00
_cell.angle_gamma   90.00
#
_symmetry.space_group_name_H-M   'P 1'
#
loop_
_entity.id
_entity.type
_entity.pdbx_description
1 polymer ?
#
loop_
_entity_poly.entity_id
_entity_poly.type
_entity_poly.pdbx_seq_one_letter_code
_entity_poly.pdbx_strand_id
1 'polypeptide(L)'
;MIVRRTIDKDELKELPKVVFPGRIHVIQSESETEKAVAYLLSQPILGIDSETRPSFTKGQSHKVALLQISSEECCFLFRLNMTGLTQPLVDLLENPGIIKVGLSLKDDFMMLHKRAPFNQQSCIELQDYVRQFGIQDKLSLIHI
;
A
#
# COMPACT_ATOMS: atom_id res chain seq x y z
N MET A 1 15.24 16.90 16.83
CA MET A 1 13.79 16.93 16.63
C MET A 1 13.15 16.11 17.76
N ILE A 2 12.27 16.72 18.54
CA ILE A 2 11.54 16.01 19.60
C ILE A 2 10.28 15.43 18.95
N VAL A 3 10.21 14.12 18.90
CA VAL A 3 9.01 13.42 18.40
C VAL A 3 8.10 13.15 19.59
N ARG A 4 6.84 13.59 19.52
CA ARG A 4 5.84 13.27 20.55
C ARG A 4 5.48 11.79 20.49
N ARG A 5 5.31 11.15 21.65
CA ARG A 5 4.92 9.73 21.73
C ARG A 5 3.48 9.48 21.33
N THR A 6 2.63 10.44 21.67
CA THR A 6 1.18 10.41 21.41
C THR A 6 0.70 11.79 21.00
N ILE A 7 -0.43 11.85 20.32
CA ILE A 7 -1.12 13.08 19.94
C ILE A 7 -2.61 12.98 20.31
N ASP A 8 -3.17 14.06 20.81
CA ASP A 8 -4.62 14.12 21.09
C ASP A 8 -5.42 14.16 19.78
N LYS A 9 -6.57 13.48 19.76
CA LYS A 9 -7.45 13.43 18.57
C LYS A 9 -7.99 14.79 18.16
N ASP A 10 -8.16 15.70 19.10
CA ASP A 10 -8.64 17.04 18.79
C ASP A 10 -7.53 17.89 18.20
N GLU A 11 -6.28 17.74 18.67
CA GLU A 11 -5.11 18.35 18.02
C GLU A 11 -4.95 17.87 16.57
N LEU A 12 -5.23 16.59 16.27
CA LEU A 12 -5.15 16.05 14.90
C LEU A 12 -6.07 16.79 13.93
N LYS A 13 -7.23 17.25 14.37
CA LYS A 13 -8.21 17.95 13.52
C LYS A 13 -7.71 19.33 13.09
N GLU A 14 -6.83 19.93 13.89
CA GLU A 14 -6.25 21.26 13.64
C GLU A 14 -5.00 21.22 12.75
N LEU A 15 -4.44 20.01 12.52
CA LEU A 15 -3.28 19.86 11.65
C LEU A 15 -3.65 20.03 10.17
N PRO A 16 -2.75 20.62 9.37
CA PRO A 16 -2.97 20.72 7.93
C PRO A 16 -3.09 19.33 7.31
N LYS A 17 -4.12 19.16 6.48
CA LYS A 17 -4.31 17.91 5.72
C LYS A 17 -3.38 17.88 4.52
N VAL A 18 -2.71 16.76 4.33
CA VAL A 18 -1.91 16.49 3.14
C VAL A 18 -2.77 15.77 2.13
N VAL A 19 -2.80 16.26 0.90
CA VAL A 19 -3.42 15.61 -0.25
C VAL A 19 -2.31 15.17 -1.18
N PHE A 20 -2.45 13.96 -1.74
CA PHE A 20 -1.47 13.46 -2.71
C PHE A 20 -1.44 14.41 -3.94
N PRO A 21 -0.29 15.07 -4.21
CA PRO A 21 -0.21 16.08 -5.27
C PRO A 21 0.07 15.48 -6.65
N GLY A 22 0.35 14.18 -6.71
CA GLY A 22 0.78 13.48 -7.90
C GLY A 22 -0.37 13.05 -8.81
N ARG A 23 -0.02 12.37 -9.90
CA ARG A 23 -0.97 11.81 -10.84
C ARG A 23 -1.50 10.47 -10.34
N ILE A 24 -2.80 10.25 -10.54
CA ILE A 24 -3.46 8.99 -10.20
C ILE A 24 -3.88 8.29 -11.50
N HIS A 25 -3.41 7.06 -11.67
CA HIS A 25 -3.69 6.22 -12.83
C HIS A 25 -4.49 5.01 -12.41
N VAL A 26 -5.65 4.81 -13.03
CA VAL A 26 -6.47 3.60 -12.83
C VAL A 26 -6.07 2.57 -13.86
N ILE A 27 -5.64 1.40 -13.41
CA ILE A 27 -5.12 0.31 -14.24
C ILE A 27 -6.17 -0.80 -14.33
N GLN A 28 -6.58 -1.13 -15.56
CA GLN A 28 -7.70 -2.05 -15.84
C GLN A 28 -7.35 -3.16 -16.84
N SER A 29 -6.14 -3.15 -17.41
CA SER A 29 -5.67 -4.14 -18.37
C SER A 29 -4.26 -4.62 -18.08
N GLU A 30 -3.87 -5.76 -18.64
CA GLU A 30 -2.50 -6.29 -18.54
C GLU A 30 -1.48 -5.35 -19.18
N SER A 31 -1.80 -4.80 -20.35
CA SER A 31 -0.92 -3.86 -21.04
C SER A 31 -0.66 -2.58 -20.22
N GLU A 32 -1.68 -2.05 -19.55
CA GLU A 32 -1.51 -0.92 -18.63
C GLU A 32 -0.69 -1.32 -17.41
N THR A 33 -0.89 -2.54 -16.89
CA THR A 33 -0.11 -3.08 -15.76
C THR A 33 1.37 -3.15 -16.11
N GLU A 34 1.72 -3.68 -17.28
CA GLU A 34 3.12 -3.77 -17.72
C GLU A 34 3.79 -2.39 -17.80
N LYS A 35 3.10 -1.40 -18.36
CA LYS A 35 3.61 -0.02 -18.45
C LYS A 35 3.78 0.63 -17.07
N ALA A 36 2.81 0.44 -16.19
CA ALA A 36 2.86 0.96 -14.82
C ALA A 36 4.01 0.33 -14.04
N VAL A 37 4.17 -0.98 -14.11
CA VAL A 37 5.26 -1.70 -13.45
C VAL A 37 6.62 -1.29 -14.00
N ALA A 38 6.76 -1.10 -15.31
CA ALA A 38 8.00 -0.60 -15.90
C ALA A 38 8.44 0.75 -15.32
N TYR A 39 7.48 1.66 -15.08
CA TYR A 39 7.75 2.91 -14.38
C TYR A 39 8.12 2.67 -12.91
N LEU A 40 7.35 1.86 -12.18
CA LEU A 40 7.56 1.60 -10.76
C LEU A 40 8.91 0.93 -10.48
N LEU A 41 9.41 0.09 -11.39
CA LEU A 41 10.74 -0.53 -11.29
C LEU A 41 11.90 0.48 -11.29
N SER A 42 11.70 1.69 -11.78
CA SER A 42 12.70 2.76 -11.75
C SER A 42 12.73 3.53 -10.42
N GLN A 43 11.80 3.26 -9.52
CA GLN A 43 11.66 3.99 -8.26
C GLN A 43 12.34 3.23 -7.11
N PRO A 44 13.08 3.91 -6.22
CA PRO A 44 13.78 3.25 -5.10
C PRO A 44 12.84 2.86 -3.95
N ILE A 45 11.77 3.62 -3.77
CA ILE A 45 10.81 3.46 -2.67
C ILE A 45 9.40 3.60 -3.22
N LEU A 46 8.52 2.68 -2.81
CA LEU A 46 7.12 2.65 -3.18
C LEU A 46 6.22 2.58 -1.94
N GLY A 47 5.13 3.34 -1.94
CA GLY A 47 4.04 3.15 -0.99
C GLY A 47 3.11 2.04 -1.47
N ILE A 48 2.65 1.17 -0.56
CA ILE A 48 1.70 0.09 -0.88
C ILE A 48 0.52 0.12 0.08
N ASP A 49 -0.67 -0.08 -0.46
CA ASP A 49 -1.90 -0.33 0.28
C ASP A 49 -2.83 -1.22 -0.55
N SER A 50 -3.78 -1.88 0.09
CA SER A 50 -4.76 -2.71 -0.61
C SER A 50 -6.15 -2.57 -0.02
N GLU A 51 -7.17 -2.72 -0.87
CA GLU A 51 -8.56 -2.64 -0.48
C GLU A 51 -9.34 -3.89 -0.86
N THR A 52 -10.07 -4.41 0.12
CA THR A 52 -10.94 -5.56 -0.05
C THR A 52 -12.38 -5.13 0.23
N ARG A 53 -13.31 -5.54 -0.64
CA ARG A 53 -14.73 -5.31 -0.39
C ARG A 53 -15.13 -5.96 0.93
N PRO A 54 -15.76 -5.23 1.86
CA PRO A 54 -16.23 -5.81 3.11
C PRO A 54 -17.27 -6.89 2.85
N SER A 55 -17.23 -7.97 3.63
CA SER A 55 -18.27 -9.01 3.63
C SER A 55 -19.09 -8.90 4.90
N PHE A 56 -20.39 -8.80 4.74
CA PHE A 56 -21.35 -8.76 5.85
C PHE A 56 -22.04 -10.13 6.07
N THR A 57 -21.70 -11.12 5.25
CA THR A 57 -22.25 -12.47 5.33
C THR A 57 -21.23 -13.42 5.95
N LYS A 58 -21.63 -14.10 7.01
CA LYS A 58 -20.79 -15.08 7.71
C LYS A 58 -20.33 -16.18 6.73
N GLY A 59 -19.01 -16.43 6.72
CA GLY A 59 -18.41 -17.45 5.85
C GLY A 59 -18.10 -16.98 4.43
N GLN A 60 -18.47 -15.76 4.03
CA GLN A 60 -18.03 -15.16 2.77
C GLN A 60 -16.79 -14.30 2.98
N SER A 61 -15.78 -14.47 2.11
CA SER A 61 -14.62 -13.60 2.02
C SER A 61 -14.44 -13.14 0.59
N HIS A 62 -14.10 -11.88 0.39
CA HIS A 62 -13.76 -11.33 -0.91
C HIS A 62 -12.24 -11.30 -1.09
N LYS A 63 -11.78 -11.48 -2.33
CA LYS A 63 -10.39 -11.26 -2.69
C LYS A 63 -10.10 -9.74 -2.73
N VAL A 64 -8.85 -9.34 -2.55
CA VAL A 64 -8.42 -7.95 -2.73
C VAL A 64 -8.87 -7.44 -4.10
N ALA A 65 -9.62 -6.34 -4.10
CA ALA A 65 -10.16 -5.75 -5.33
C ALA A 65 -9.25 -4.69 -5.93
N LEU A 66 -8.54 -3.94 -5.06
CA LEU A 66 -7.67 -2.84 -5.43
C LEU A 66 -6.32 -2.98 -4.76
N LEU A 67 -5.25 -2.85 -5.54
CA LEU A 67 -3.90 -2.68 -5.05
C LEU A 67 -3.43 -1.28 -5.43
N GLN A 68 -3.00 -0.51 -4.43
CA GLN A 68 -2.45 0.83 -4.63
C GLN A 68 -0.93 0.75 -4.51
N ILE A 69 -0.22 1.26 -5.51
CA ILE A 69 1.23 1.40 -5.47
C ILE A 69 1.59 2.81 -5.93
N SER A 70 2.34 3.53 -5.12
CA SER A 70 2.70 4.91 -5.39
C SER A 70 4.20 5.16 -5.30
N SER A 71 4.69 6.01 -6.20
CA SER A 71 5.91 6.78 -6.04
C SER A 71 5.58 8.15 -5.44
N GLU A 72 6.55 9.05 -5.35
CA GLU A 72 6.29 10.44 -4.95
C GLU A 72 5.44 11.21 -5.96
N GLU A 73 5.51 10.85 -7.26
CA GLU A 73 4.87 11.59 -8.35
C GLU A 73 3.60 10.95 -8.88
N CYS A 74 3.51 9.61 -8.81
CA CYS A 74 2.41 8.85 -9.41
C CYS A 74 1.85 7.81 -8.45
N CYS A 75 0.53 7.68 -8.45
CA CYS A 75 -0.17 6.59 -7.78
C CYS A 75 -0.89 5.73 -8.82
N PHE A 76 -0.74 4.42 -8.73
CA PHE A 76 -1.38 3.45 -9.60
C PHE A 76 -2.40 2.64 -8.81
N LEU A 77 -3.64 2.64 -9.27
CA LEU A 77 -4.75 1.90 -8.70
C LEU A 77 -5.03 0.67 -9.58
N PHE A 78 -4.42 -0.45 -9.23
CA PHE A 78 -4.62 -1.71 -9.97
C PHE A 78 -5.94 -2.36 -9.57
N ARG A 79 -6.89 -2.41 -10.49
CA ARG A 79 -8.17 -3.08 -10.29
C ARG A 79 -8.00 -4.59 -10.49
N LEU A 80 -7.62 -5.30 -9.44
CA LEU A 80 -7.28 -6.72 -9.49
C LEU A 80 -8.42 -7.64 -9.90
N ASN A 81 -9.67 -7.19 -9.80
CA ASN A 81 -10.81 -7.93 -10.34
C ASN A 81 -10.82 -7.94 -11.87
N MET A 82 -10.13 -7.01 -12.52
CA MET A 82 -10.02 -6.91 -13.97
C MET A 82 -8.70 -7.48 -14.50
N THR A 83 -7.59 -7.18 -13.82
CA THR A 83 -6.25 -7.57 -14.27
C THR A 83 -5.74 -8.87 -13.64
N GLY A 84 -6.21 -9.21 -12.44
CA GLY A 84 -5.55 -10.18 -11.58
C GLY A 84 -4.26 -9.63 -10.97
N LEU A 85 -3.61 -10.46 -10.16
CA LEU A 85 -2.26 -10.21 -9.68
C LEU A 85 -1.29 -10.86 -10.68
N THR A 86 -0.93 -10.10 -11.70
CA THR A 86 -0.12 -10.57 -12.84
C THR A 86 1.35 -10.74 -12.48
N GLN A 87 2.10 -11.47 -13.30
CA GLN A 87 3.52 -11.73 -13.07
C GLN A 87 4.36 -10.45 -12.92
N PRO A 88 4.18 -9.38 -13.70
CA PRO A 88 4.90 -8.13 -13.47
C PRO A 88 4.69 -7.53 -12.08
N LEU A 89 3.47 -7.59 -11.54
CA LEU A 89 3.20 -7.15 -10.16
C LEU A 89 3.86 -8.05 -9.12
N VAL A 90 3.83 -9.35 -9.34
CA VAL A 90 4.52 -10.33 -8.48
C VAL A 90 6.02 -10.03 -8.46
N ASP A 91 6.64 -9.86 -9.62
CA ASP A 91 8.06 -9.55 -9.75
C ASP A 91 8.44 -8.24 -9.03
N LEU A 92 7.57 -7.22 -9.11
CA LEU A 92 7.74 -5.97 -8.38
C LEU A 92 7.69 -6.17 -6.85
N LEU A 93 6.75 -6.97 -6.36
CA LEU A 93 6.61 -7.28 -4.93
C LEU A 93 7.79 -8.10 -4.40
N GLU A 94 8.35 -8.98 -5.22
CA GLU A 94 9.49 -9.83 -4.90
C GLU A 94 10.85 -9.13 -5.09
N ASN A 95 10.88 -7.95 -5.73
CA ASN A 95 12.14 -7.27 -6.05
C ASN A 95 12.84 -6.76 -4.77
N PRO A 96 14.03 -7.27 -4.42
CA PRO A 96 14.75 -6.85 -3.22
C PRO A 96 15.39 -5.46 -3.36
N GLY A 97 15.56 -4.96 -4.57
CA GLY A 97 16.17 -3.65 -4.86
C GLY A 97 15.21 -2.47 -4.67
N ILE A 98 13.92 -2.72 -4.44
CA ILE A 98 12.91 -1.68 -4.27
C ILE A 98 12.27 -1.82 -2.89
N ILE A 99 12.32 -0.75 -2.11
CA ILE A 99 11.69 -0.71 -0.79
C ILE A 99 10.19 -0.49 -0.96
N LYS A 100 9.38 -1.34 -0.33
CA LYS A 100 7.92 -1.18 -0.25
C LYS A 100 7.53 -0.80 1.17
N VAL A 101 6.82 0.31 1.31
CA VAL A 101 6.43 0.90 2.60
C VAL A 101 4.92 0.89 2.70
N GLY A 102 4.39 0.51 3.83
CA GLY A 102 2.95 0.56 4.07
C GLY A 102 2.57 0.40 5.53
N LEU A 103 1.29 0.44 5.78
CA LEU A 103 0.71 0.27 7.11
C LEU A 103 -0.14 -0.99 7.14
N SER A 104 0.09 -1.87 8.12
CA SER A 104 -0.58 -3.18 8.23
C SER A 104 -0.27 -4.13 7.05
N LEU A 105 0.93 -4.06 6.49
CA LEU A 105 1.36 -4.82 5.31
C LEU A 105 1.20 -6.34 5.47
N LYS A 106 1.30 -6.86 6.68
CA LYS A 106 1.10 -8.28 6.94
C LYS A 106 -0.30 -8.74 6.50
N ASP A 107 -1.32 -7.94 6.81
CA ASP A 107 -2.70 -8.24 6.45
C ASP A 107 -2.91 -8.11 4.94
N ASP A 108 -2.35 -7.06 4.33
CA ASP A 108 -2.39 -6.84 2.88
C ASP A 108 -1.78 -8.03 2.12
N PHE A 109 -0.57 -8.44 2.49
CA PHE A 109 0.10 -9.57 1.83
C PHE A 109 -0.63 -10.90 2.05
N MET A 110 -1.15 -11.13 3.25
CA MET A 110 -1.97 -12.32 3.52
C MET A 110 -3.18 -12.40 2.58
N MET A 111 -3.82 -11.27 2.31
CA MET A 111 -4.96 -11.21 1.40
C MET A 111 -4.53 -11.29 -0.07
N LEU A 112 -3.42 -10.69 -0.44
CA LEU A 112 -2.87 -10.76 -1.81
C LEU A 112 -2.40 -12.17 -2.17
N HIS A 113 -1.86 -12.94 -1.21
CA HIS A 113 -1.49 -14.35 -1.41
C HIS A 113 -2.67 -15.25 -1.80
N LYS A 114 -3.92 -14.84 -1.51
CA LYS A 114 -5.11 -15.55 -2.00
C LYS A 114 -5.32 -15.38 -3.50
N ARG A 115 -4.65 -14.43 -4.15
CA ARG A 115 -4.72 -14.23 -5.61
C ARG A 115 -3.60 -14.94 -6.35
N ALA A 116 -2.38 -14.90 -5.84
CA ALA A 116 -1.23 -15.58 -6.43
C ALA A 116 -0.16 -15.80 -5.35
N PRO A 117 0.65 -16.86 -5.45
CA PRO A 117 1.79 -17.06 -4.58
C PRO A 117 2.92 -16.10 -4.98
N PHE A 118 3.56 -15.50 -3.98
CA PHE A 118 4.76 -14.68 -4.14
C PHE A 118 5.49 -14.56 -2.80
N ASN A 119 6.74 -14.12 -2.84
CA ASN A 119 7.59 -13.94 -1.67
C ASN A 119 8.05 -12.48 -1.59
N GLN A 120 7.28 -11.64 -0.93
CA GLN A 120 7.57 -10.21 -0.82
C GLN A 120 8.92 -9.95 -0.19
N GLN A 121 9.66 -8.98 -0.75
CA GLN A 121 10.99 -8.59 -0.32
C GLN A 121 11.04 -7.09 -0.02
N SER A 122 11.97 -6.69 0.88
CA SER A 122 12.29 -5.28 1.17
C SER A 122 11.06 -4.46 1.57
N CYS A 123 10.25 -5.00 2.48
CA CYS A 123 9.03 -4.36 2.96
C CYS A 123 9.26 -3.73 4.33
N ILE A 124 8.79 -2.49 4.51
CA ILE A 124 8.85 -1.75 5.76
C ILE A 124 7.44 -1.50 6.27
N GLU A 125 7.14 -2.05 7.44
CA GLU A 125 5.91 -1.77 8.18
C GLU A 125 6.07 -0.45 8.94
N LEU A 126 5.26 0.54 8.58
CA LEU A 126 5.36 1.88 9.18
C LEU A 126 5.11 1.88 10.68
N GLN A 127 4.19 1.06 11.18
CA GLN A 127 3.91 0.98 12.61
C GLN A 127 5.14 0.52 13.42
N ASP A 128 5.94 -0.37 12.85
CA ASP A 128 7.17 -0.84 13.51
C ASP A 128 8.30 0.18 13.32
N TYR A 129 8.37 0.79 12.15
CA TYR A 129 9.38 1.80 11.85
C TYR A 129 9.28 3.01 12.78
N VAL A 130 8.08 3.53 13.04
CA VAL A 130 7.91 4.72 13.88
C VAL A 130 8.18 4.49 15.36
N ARG A 131 8.12 3.24 15.82
CA ARG A 131 8.44 2.89 17.22
C ARG A 131 9.87 3.23 17.62
N GLN A 132 10.82 3.16 16.68
CA GLN A 132 12.20 3.55 16.93
C GLN A 132 12.35 5.05 17.27
N PHE A 133 11.37 5.87 16.90
CA PHE A 133 11.31 7.30 17.25
C PHE A 133 10.47 7.57 18.51
N GLY A 134 10.03 6.50 19.20
CA GLY A 134 9.25 6.59 20.43
C GLY A 134 7.75 6.85 20.24
N ILE A 135 7.24 6.81 19.01
CA ILE A 135 5.80 6.95 18.74
C ILE A 135 5.09 5.68 19.22
N GLN A 136 4.09 5.85 20.08
CA GLN A 136 3.31 4.76 20.68
C GLN A 136 1.91 4.62 20.12
N ASP A 137 1.40 5.68 19.49
CA ASP A 137 0.07 5.66 18.90
C ASP A 137 -0.02 4.66 17.75
N LYS A 138 -1.19 4.02 17.63
CA LYS A 138 -1.50 3.19 16.49
C LYS A 138 -1.72 4.10 15.28
N LEU A 139 -0.90 3.92 14.26
CA LEU A 139 -1.07 4.63 12.99
C LEU A 139 -2.34 4.16 12.27
N SER A 140 -2.97 5.09 11.55
CA SER A 140 -4.13 4.80 10.72
C SER A 140 -4.12 5.69 9.49
N LEU A 141 -4.39 5.11 8.33
CA LEU A 141 -4.54 5.84 7.07
C LEU A 141 -5.91 6.53 6.95
N ILE A 142 -6.88 6.15 7.80
CA ILE A 142 -8.23 6.74 7.78
C ILE A 142 -8.22 8.21 8.24
N HIS A 143 -7.18 8.63 8.93
CA HIS A 143 -7.06 9.97 9.48
C HIS A 143 -6.01 10.83 8.77
N ILE A 144 -5.54 10.37 7.61
CA ILE A 144 -4.61 11.10 6.76
C ILE A 144 -5.38 11.84 5.67
#